data_257bf148e9fad440455a925f309a345d
#
_entry.id   257bf148e9fad440455a925f309a345d
#
_cell.length_a   1.000
_cell.length_b   1.000
_cell.length_c   1.000
_cell.angle_alpha   90.00
_cell.angle_beta   90.00
_cell.angle_gamma   90.00
#
_symmetry.space_group_name_H-M   'P 1'
#
loop_
_entity.id
_entity.type
_entity.pdbx_description
1 polymer ?
#
loop_
_entity_poly.entity_id
_entity_poly.type
_entity_poly.pdbx_seq_one_letter_code
_entity_poly.pdbx_strand_id
1 'polypeptide(L)'
;MLDTNLRGQLKAYLERVKLPFEIIASLDDSAAAQEMHGLLTDIVSLCDKITLKTDGTDARKPSFALARSGEAPRIHFAAIPLGHEFASLVLALLQVGGHPPKIETGLIEQIRNLDGDFRFETYMSLSCHNCPDVVQALNLMAVLNPRVHSVVIDGALYQQEVTERQVMAVPMVFLNGEHFGQGRMDVEEIVARLDTGTAARDAARLNAKEPYDVLIVGGGPAGTAAAVYAARKGIRTGMLAERLGGQTMDTMGIENFISVLETDGPKFAAALEQHARLYEVDILNLQRAEKLIPAADNGGLVGVQLANGATLHSKTVILSTGARWREVNVPGEREYRNKGVAYCPHCDGPLFKGKRVAVVGGGNSGVEAAIDLAGIVGHVTLLEFGDALRADAVLVDKLKSLKNVDIHTQAQTTGITGANGKVNALTYIDRASGESRRVELEGVFVQIGLVPNSEWLKGTLELSRHGEIVV
;
A
#
# COMPACT_ATOMS: atom_id res chain seq x y z
N MET A 1 -8.77 29.17 -5.40
CA MET A 1 -7.95 30.31 -4.91
C MET A 1 -7.39 29.92 -3.56
N LEU A 2 -6.12 30.16 -3.37
CA LEU A 2 -5.41 29.84 -2.13
C LEU A 2 -5.85 30.81 -1.03
N ASP A 3 -6.13 30.28 0.16
CA ASP A 3 -6.33 31.15 1.32
C ASP A 3 -5.01 31.84 1.73
N THR A 4 -5.10 32.83 2.60
CA THR A 4 -3.95 33.67 3.00
C THR A 4 -2.83 32.84 3.66
N ASN A 5 -3.17 31.78 4.39
CA ASN A 5 -2.21 30.92 5.08
C ASN A 5 -1.47 30.04 4.08
N LEU A 6 -2.20 29.30 3.23
CA LEU A 6 -1.59 28.47 2.16
C LEU A 6 -0.76 29.31 1.20
N ARG A 7 -1.21 30.53 0.86
CA ARG A 7 -0.44 31.47 0.01
C ARG A 7 0.87 31.87 0.67
N GLY A 8 0.87 32.16 1.97
CA GLY A 8 2.08 32.47 2.73
C GLY A 8 3.07 31.30 2.80
N GLN A 9 2.56 30.10 3.05
CA GLN A 9 3.38 28.88 3.08
C GLN A 9 3.96 28.59 1.70
N LEU A 10 3.15 28.63 0.65
CA LEU A 10 3.60 28.41 -0.72
C LEU A 10 4.71 29.40 -1.12
N LYS A 11 4.56 30.69 -0.79
CA LYS A 11 5.58 31.69 -1.04
C LYS A 11 6.92 31.32 -0.43
N ALA A 12 6.93 30.91 0.84
CA ALA A 12 8.15 30.50 1.55
C ALA A 12 8.81 29.26 0.93
N TYR A 13 8.00 28.32 0.40
CA TYR A 13 8.55 27.18 -0.35
C TYR A 13 9.15 27.62 -1.69
N LEU A 14 8.45 28.47 -2.45
CA LEU A 14 8.88 28.92 -3.77
C LEU A 14 10.17 29.78 -3.76
N GLU A 15 10.58 30.34 -2.64
CA GLU A 15 11.90 30.96 -2.46
C GLU A 15 13.06 29.99 -2.75
N ARG A 16 12.82 28.68 -2.65
CA ARG A 16 13.80 27.62 -2.94
C ARG A 16 13.92 27.28 -4.42
N VAL A 17 13.10 27.85 -5.27
CA VAL A 17 13.18 27.68 -6.73
C VAL A 17 14.44 28.39 -7.24
N LYS A 18 15.31 27.62 -7.92
CA LYS A 18 16.60 28.10 -8.42
C LYS A 18 16.55 28.39 -9.92
N LEU A 19 15.91 27.56 -10.68
CA LEU A 19 15.85 27.60 -12.15
C LEU A 19 14.47 28.11 -12.61
N PRO A 20 14.41 28.94 -13.67
CA PRO A 20 13.16 29.36 -14.26
C PRO A 20 12.49 28.18 -14.97
N PHE A 21 11.15 28.17 -14.91
CA PHE A 21 10.33 27.16 -15.60
C PHE A 21 8.95 27.72 -15.97
N GLU A 22 8.25 26.99 -16.80
CA GLU A 22 6.94 27.38 -17.34
C GLU A 22 5.85 26.45 -16.84
N ILE A 23 4.69 27.01 -16.56
CA ILE A 23 3.42 26.30 -16.40
C ILE A 23 2.64 26.50 -17.69
N ILE A 24 2.31 25.41 -18.37
CA ILE A 24 1.60 25.45 -19.67
C ILE A 24 0.19 24.91 -19.44
N ALA A 25 -0.79 25.77 -19.43
CA ALA A 25 -2.18 25.40 -19.16
C ALA A 25 -2.96 25.17 -20.47
N SER A 26 -3.71 24.06 -20.49
CA SER A 26 -4.68 23.71 -21.53
C SER A 26 -6.09 23.87 -20.94
N LEU A 27 -6.76 24.95 -21.25
CA LEU A 27 -8.02 25.35 -20.64
C LEU A 27 -9.18 25.29 -21.66
N ASP A 28 -10.37 25.14 -21.14
CA ASP A 28 -11.66 25.31 -21.84
C ASP A 28 -12.51 26.35 -21.11
N ASP A 29 -13.78 26.47 -21.47
CA ASP A 29 -14.71 27.48 -20.89
C ASP A 29 -15.39 26.97 -19.59
N SER A 30 -14.99 25.82 -19.03
CA SER A 30 -15.63 25.24 -17.86
C SER A 30 -15.32 26.01 -16.58
N ALA A 31 -16.16 25.82 -15.55
CA ALA A 31 -15.91 26.36 -14.21
C ALA A 31 -14.59 25.81 -13.60
N ALA A 32 -14.30 24.56 -13.87
CA ALA A 32 -13.04 23.92 -13.41
C ALA A 32 -11.81 24.56 -14.08
N ALA A 33 -11.91 24.95 -15.37
CA ALA A 33 -10.82 25.66 -16.04
C ALA A 33 -10.59 27.06 -15.45
N GLN A 34 -11.67 27.76 -15.07
CA GLN A 34 -11.58 29.06 -14.39
C GLN A 34 -10.93 28.93 -13.00
N GLU A 35 -11.28 27.88 -12.24
CA GLU A 35 -10.69 27.58 -10.95
C GLU A 35 -9.19 27.24 -11.09
N MET A 36 -8.83 26.38 -12.04
CA MET A 36 -7.44 26.04 -12.35
C MET A 36 -6.63 27.29 -12.75
N HIS A 37 -7.17 28.12 -13.64
CA HIS A 37 -6.51 29.35 -14.05
C HIS A 37 -6.26 30.28 -12.85
N GLY A 38 -7.25 30.41 -11.94
CA GLY A 38 -7.09 31.18 -10.70
C GLY A 38 -5.97 30.65 -9.81
N LEU A 39 -5.89 29.32 -9.61
CA LEU A 39 -4.82 28.69 -8.85
C LEU A 39 -3.45 28.95 -9.48
N LEU A 40 -3.30 28.76 -10.79
CA LEU A 40 -2.05 28.95 -11.50
C LEU A 40 -1.60 30.43 -11.50
N THR A 41 -2.54 31.36 -11.61
CA THR A 41 -2.28 32.80 -11.47
C THR A 41 -1.79 33.15 -10.07
N ASP A 42 -2.39 32.58 -9.03
CA ASP A 42 -1.90 32.73 -7.65
C ASP A 42 -0.46 32.26 -7.51
N ILE A 43 -0.13 31.06 -8.03
CA ILE A 43 1.22 30.48 -7.97
C ILE A 43 2.26 31.40 -8.63
N VAL A 44 2.05 31.82 -9.88
CA VAL A 44 3.02 32.64 -10.61
C VAL A 44 3.18 34.02 -9.99
N SER A 45 2.16 34.56 -9.32
CA SER A 45 2.25 35.83 -8.60
C SER A 45 3.20 35.78 -7.38
N LEU A 46 3.58 34.58 -6.92
CA LEU A 46 4.42 34.36 -5.73
C LEU A 46 5.91 34.12 -6.08
N CYS A 47 6.23 33.89 -7.37
CA CYS A 47 7.63 33.62 -7.78
C CYS A 47 7.85 34.10 -9.22
N ASP A 48 8.73 35.06 -9.41
CA ASP A 48 9.12 35.65 -10.69
C ASP A 48 9.88 34.71 -11.64
N LYS A 49 10.31 33.55 -11.16
CA LYS A 49 10.93 32.48 -11.97
C LYS A 49 9.94 31.55 -12.62
N ILE A 50 8.64 31.70 -12.33
CA ILE A 50 7.57 30.87 -12.88
C ILE A 50 6.74 31.68 -13.87
N THR A 51 6.61 31.19 -15.10
CA THR A 51 5.81 31.85 -16.14
C THR A 51 4.58 31.00 -16.47
N LEU A 52 3.42 31.62 -16.57
CA LEU A 52 2.20 30.97 -17.01
C LEU A 52 1.99 31.19 -18.52
N LYS A 53 1.78 30.11 -19.26
CA LYS A 53 1.30 30.07 -20.64
C LYS A 53 -0.07 29.40 -20.68
N THR A 54 -0.98 29.92 -21.52
CA THR A 54 -2.35 29.39 -21.63
C THR A 54 -2.66 28.86 -23.04
N ASP A 55 -1.61 28.57 -23.79
CA ASP A 55 -1.67 28.05 -25.16
C ASP A 55 -1.42 26.53 -25.24
N GLY A 56 -1.58 25.83 -24.12
CA GLY A 56 -1.44 24.37 -24.06
C GLY A 56 -2.46 23.66 -24.94
N THR A 57 -2.06 22.51 -25.47
CA THR A 57 -2.83 21.69 -26.42
C THR A 57 -3.14 20.28 -25.91
N ASP A 58 -3.08 20.05 -24.59
CA ASP A 58 -3.44 18.76 -24.01
C ASP A 58 -4.90 18.42 -24.35
N ALA A 59 -5.15 17.14 -24.61
CA ALA A 59 -6.49 16.64 -24.90
C ALA A 59 -7.40 16.69 -23.66
N ARG A 60 -6.81 16.51 -22.46
CA ARG A 60 -7.52 16.67 -21.17
C ARG A 60 -7.59 18.15 -20.82
N LYS A 61 -8.81 18.67 -20.73
CA LYS A 61 -9.07 20.05 -20.31
C LYS A 61 -10.10 20.07 -19.18
N PRO A 62 -9.83 20.82 -18.09
CA PRO A 62 -8.65 21.64 -17.84
C PRO A 62 -7.44 20.81 -17.36
N SER A 63 -6.26 21.14 -17.84
CA SER A 63 -5.00 20.56 -17.38
C SER A 63 -3.86 21.58 -17.44
N PHE A 64 -2.75 21.27 -16.80
CA PHE A 64 -1.52 22.03 -16.98
C PHE A 64 -0.29 21.12 -16.91
N ALA A 65 0.78 21.58 -17.53
CA ALA A 65 2.05 20.90 -17.54
C ALA A 65 3.16 21.77 -16.97
N LEU A 66 4.20 21.15 -16.42
CA LEU A 66 5.40 21.80 -15.92
C LEU A 66 6.57 21.49 -16.85
N ALA A 67 7.23 22.53 -17.34
CA ALA A 67 8.38 22.40 -18.23
C ALA A 67 9.51 23.37 -17.83
N ARG A 68 10.76 22.89 -17.79
CA ARG A 68 11.91 23.81 -17.76
C ARG A 68 11.97 24.59 -19.06
N SER A 69 12.45 25.81 -19.00
CA SER A 69 12.54 26.67 -20.18
C SER A 69 13.33 25.99 -21.29
N GLY A 70 12.68 25.78 -22.44
CA GLY A 70 13.26 25.10 -23.62
C GLY A 70 13.21 23.58 -23.59
N GLU A 71 12.62 22.94 -22.56
CA GLU A 71 12.39 21.49 -22.51
C GLU A 71 10.92 21.16 -22.77
N ALA A 72 10.67 19.97 -23.31
CA ALA A 72 9.31 19.44 -23.38
C ALA A 72 8.75 19.13 -21.98
N PRO A 73 7.46 19.37 -21.73
CA PRO A 73 6.83 19.05 -20.47
C PRO A 73 6.80 17.54 -20.22
N ARG A 74 7.10 17.14 -18.99
CA ARG A 74 7.08 15.73 -18.59
C ARG A 74 6.18 15.46 -17.39
N ILE A 75 5.77 16.49 -16.69
CA ILE A 75 4.82 16.40 -15.57
C ILE A 75 3.55 17.13 -15.97
N HIS A 76 2.44 16.41 -15.97
CA HIS A 76 1.12 16.93 -16.32
C HIS A 76 0.15 16.71 -15.16
N PHE A 77 -0.67 17.70 -14.89
CA PHE A 77 -1.78 17.63 -13.95
C PHE A 77 -3.10 17.87 -14.69
N ALA A 78 -3.83 16.82 -14.97
CA ALA A 78 -5.23 16.84 -15.34
C ALA A 78 -6.08 16.85 -14.04
N ALA A 79 -5.82 17.84 -13.21
CA ALA A 79 -6.33 17.96 -11.85
C ALA A 79 -6.17 19.40 -11.36
N ILE A 80 -6.98 19.80 -10.39
CA ILE A 80 -6.74 20.98 -9.54
C ILE A 80 -6.15 20.48 -8.22
N PRO A 81 -4.82 20.35 -8.10
CA PRO A 81 -4.17 19.60 -7.02
C PRO A 81 -4.21 20.37 -5.70
N LEU A 82 -5.36 20.35 -5.07
CA LEU A 82 -5.64 20.85 -3.73
C LEU A 82 -5.82 19.67 -2.76
N GLY A 83 -6.25 19.93 -1.54
CA GLY A 83 -6.41 18.88 -0.53
C GLY A 83 -5.10 18.12 -0.28
N HIS A 84 -5.13 16.79 -0.30
CA HIS A 84 -3.95 15.96 -0.08
C HIS A 84 -2.89 16.08 -1.18
N GLU A 85 -3.28 16.44 -2.41
CA GLU A 85 -2.35 16.59 -3.53
C GLU A 85 -1.65 17.96 -3.61
N PHE A 86 -2.00 18.89 -2.72
CA PHE A 86 -1.30 20.18 -2.67
C PHE A 86 0.21 20.04 -2.39
N ALA A 87 0.58 19.10 -1.53
CA ALA A 87 1.98 18.78 -1.27
C ALA A 87 2.70 18.25 -2.52
N SER A 88 2.02 17.43 -3.32
CA SER A 88 2.57 16.88 -4.57
C SER A 88 2.81 17.98 -5.61
N LEU A 89 1.89 18.95 -5.72
CA LEU A 89 2.09 20.14 -6.55
C LEU A 89 3.31 20.94 -6.09
N VAL A 90 3.38 21.27 -4.79
CA VAL A 90 4.50 22.07 -4.24
C VAL A 90 5.84 21.39 -4.51
N LEU A 91 5.95 20.08 -4.29
CA LEU A 91 7.17 19.32 -4.56
C LEU A 91 7.52 19.30 -6.05
N ALA A 92 6.55 19.13 -6.94
CA ALA A 92 6.76 19.19 -8.38
C ALA A 92 7.31 20.56 -8.83
N LEU A 93 6.73 21.67 -8.36
CA LEU A 93 7.21 23.02 -8.63
C LEU A 93 8.66 23.20 -8.15
N LEU A 94 8.98 22.75 -6.94
CA LEU A 94 10.33 22.85 -6.38
C LEU A 94 11.35 22.03 -7.18
N GLN A 95 11.01 20.79 -7.53
CA GLN A 95 11.92 19.88 -8.21
C GLN A 95 12.16 20.29 -9.67
N VAL A 96 11.12 20.69 -10.39
CA VAL A 96 11.26 21.29 -11.73
C VAL A 96 12.09 22.56 -11.65
N GLY A 97 11.88 23.38 -10.63
CA GLY A 97 12.66 24.59 -10.32
C GLY A 97 14.08 24.34 -9.77
N GLY A 98 14.59 23.10 -9.83
CA GLY A 98 15.99 22.78 -9.50
C GLY A 98 16.28 22.54 -8.01
N HIS A 99 15.26 22.34 -7.18
CA HIS A 99 15.47 21.88 -5.80
C HIS A 99 15.88 20.40 -5.80
N PRO A 100 16.96 20.01 -5.09
CA PRO A 100 17.44 18.64 -5.11
C PRO A 100 16.45 17.67 -4.41
N PRO A 101 16.26 16.46 -4.94
CA PRO A 101 15.46 15.45 -4.30
C PRO A 101 16.12 14.94 -3.00
N LYS A 102 15.30 14.49 -2.05
CA LYS A 102 15.74 13.88 -0.79
C LYS A 102 15.58 12.36 -0.84
N ILE A 103 16.29 11.72 -1.76
CA ILE A 103 16.36 10.26 -1.88
C ILE A 103 17.83 9.83 -1.99
N GLU A 104 18.10 8.54 -1.80
CA GLU A 104 19.46 7.99 -1.88
C GLU A 104 20.10 8.19 -3.26
N THR A 105 21.40 8.49 -3.27
CA THR A 105 22.16 8.74 -4.53
C THR A 105 22.09 7.54 -5.48
N GLY A 106 22.15 6.32 -4.95
CA GLY A 106 22.04 5.09 -5.75
C GLY A 106 20.72 4.98 -6.49
N LEU A 107 19.62 5.39 -5.86
CA LEU A 107 18.29 5.39 -6.47
C LEU A 107 18.17 6.47 -7.55
N ILE A 108 18.78 7.64 -7.33
CA ILE A 108 18.86 8.70 -8.37
C ILE A 108 19.55 8.18 -9.63
N GLU A 109 20.66 7.44 -9.47
CA GLU A 109 21.37 6.84 -10.58
C GLU A 109 20.56 5.75 -11.28
N GLN A 110 19.86 4.91 -10.54
CA GLN A 110 18.95 3.91 -11.10
C GLN A 110 17.87 4.57 -11.96
N ILE A 111 17.18 5.60 -11.42
CA ILE A 111 16.15 6.33 -12.17
C ILE A 111 16.72 6.94 -13.46
N ARG A 112 17.88 7.57 -13.39
CA ARG A 112 18.54 8.21 -14.55
C ARG A 112 18.91 7.19 -15.64
N ASN A 113 19.24 5.96 -15.22
CA ASN A 113 19.70 4.89 -16.12
C ASN A 113 18.57 3.99 -16.62
N LEU A 114 17.31 4.24 -16.21
CA LEU A 114 16.16 3.52 -16.78
C LEU A 114 16.15 3.75 -18.30
N ASP A 115 16.13 2.65 -19.07
CA ASP A 115 16.11 2.65 -20.52
C ASP A 115 14.74 2.20 -21.02
N GLY A 116 14.07 3.05 -21.80
CA GLY A 116 12.71 2.86 -22.31
C GLY A 116 11.91 4.14 -22.23
N ASP A 117 10.77 4.17 -22.90
CA ASP A 117 9.82 5.27 -22.82
C ASP A 117 8.72 4.91 -21.81
N PHE A 118 8.64 5.66 -20.72
CA PHE A 118 7.74 5.41 -19.61
C PHE A 118 6.70 6.54 -19.50
N ARG A 119 5.49 6.29 -19.97
CA ARG A 119 4.36 7.21 -19.82
C ARG A 119 3.43 6.68 -18.73
N PHE A 120 3.51 7.28 -17.55
CA PHE A 120 2.64 6.97 -16.42
C PHE A 120 1.40 7.84 -16.43
N GLU A 121 0.25 7.24 -16.19
CA GLU A 121 -1.03 7.89 -15.95
C GLU A 121 -1.54 7.43 -14.58
N THR A 122 -1.64 8.36 -13.65
CA THR A 122 -2.06 8.07 -12.26
C THR A 122 -3.43 8.66 -11.99
N TYR A 123 -4.43 7.80 -11.85
CA TYR A 123 -5.74 8.20 -11.38
C TYR A 123 -5.72 8.36 -9.88
N MET A 124 -6.16 9.50 -9.39
CA MET A 124 -6.15 9.86 -7.97
C MET A 124 -7.46 10.54 -7.55
N SER A 125 -7.62 10.77 -6.27
CA SER A 125 -8.66 11.59 -5.67
C SER A 125 -8.05 12.58 -4.68
N LEU A 126 -8.55 13.79 -4.62
CA LEU A 126 -8.06 14.83 -3.70
C LEU A 126 -8.23 14.47 -2.21
N SER A 127 -9.11 13.51 -1.89
CA SER A 127 -9.32 12.97 -0.53
C SER A 127 -8.54 11.68 -0.24
N CYS A 128 -7.75 11.18 -1.20
CA CYS A 128 -6.97 9.96 -1.05
C CYS A 128 -5.68 10.22 -0.29
N HIS A 129 -5.46 9.52 0.83
CA HIS A 129 -4.25 9.68 1.66
C HIS A 129 -3.01 8.98 1.06
N ASN A 130 -3.19 7.95 0.24
CA ASN A 130 -2.10 7.17 -0.35
C ASN A 130 -1.69 7.66 -1.75
N CYS A 131 -2.50 8.52 -2.37
CA CYS A 131 -2.23 9.03 -3.71
C CYS A 131 -0.98 9.92 -3.79
N PRO A 132 -0.72 10.81 -2.82
CA PRO A 132 0.45 11.70 -2.87
C PRO A 132 1.79 10.96 -2.97
N ASP A 133 1.95 9.81 -2.32
CA ASP A 133 3.22 9.06 -2.35
C ASP A 133 3.55 8.61 -3.78
N VAL A 134 2.57 8.07 -4.50
CA VAL A 134 2.71 7.60 -5.88
C VAL A 134 2.92 8.77 -6.85
N VAL A 135 2.12 9.83 -6.71
CA VAL A 135 2.21 11.04 -7.54
C VAL A 135 3.59 11.70 -7.39
N GLN A 136 4.08 11.85 -6.17
CA GLN A 136 5.38 12.45 -5.89
C GLN A 136 6.52 11.59 -6.43
N ALA A 137 6.43 10.26 -6.28
CA ALA A 137 7.43 9.33 -6.81
C ALA A 137 7.55 9.44 -8.35
N LEU A 138 6.43 9.39 -9.06
CA LEU A 138 6.41 9.46 -10.52
C LEU A 138 6.81 10.84 -11.05
N ASN A 139 6.40 11.92 -10.40
CA ASN A 139 6.83 13.28 -10.75
C ASN A 139 8.36 13.44 -10.55
N LEU A 140 8.90 12.91 -9.45
CA LEU A 140 10.34 12.90 -9.21
C LEU A 140 11.11 12.14 -10.29
N MET A 141 10.60 10.95 -10.68
CA MET A 141 11.21 10.18 -11.76
C MET A 141 11.18 10.94 -13.09
N ALA A 142 10.10 11.66 -13.40
CA ALA A 142 10.00 12.51 -14.59
C ALA A 142 10.94 13.70 -14.57
N VAL A 143 11.28 14.25 -13.37
CA VAL A 143 12.32 15.28 -13.23
C VAL A 143 13.72 14.73 -13.50
N LEU A 144 13.99 13.50 -13.03
CA LEU A 144 15.33 12.89 -13.07
C LEU A 144 15.68 12.23 -14.40
N ASN A 145 14.68 11.68 -15.10
CA ASN A 145 14.87 10.95 -16.36
C ASN A 145 13.98 11.54 -17.47
N PRO A 146 14.57 12.02 -18.60
CA PRO A 146 13.80 12.60 -19.70
C PRO A 146 12.88 11.61 -20.43
N ARG A 147 13.05 10.32 -20.23
CA ARG A 147 12.21 9.26 -20.84
C ARG A 147 10.99 8.91 -19.97
N VAL A 148 10.86 9.53 -18.80
CA VAL A 148 9.71 9.33 -17.88
C VAL A 148 8.76 10.52 -18.00
N HIS A 149 7.50 10.22 -18.25
CA HIS A 149 6.40 11.18 -18.28
C HIS A 149 5.39 10.79 -17.19
N SER A 150 4.95 11.75 -16.42
CA SER A 150 3.95 11.58 -15.35
C SER A 150 2.71 12.43 -15.66
N VAL A 151 1.56 11.80 -15.71
CA VAL A 151 0.25 12.45 -15.86
C VAL A 151 -0.60 12.11 -14.64
N VAL A 152 -0.96 13.12 -13.88
CA VAL A 152 -1.81 13.02 -12.68
C VAL A 152 -3.24 13.36 -13.07
N ILE A 153 -4.19 12.46 -12.84
CA ILE A 153 -5.56 12.58 -13.30
C ILE A 153 -6.52 12.53 -12.12
N ASP A 154 -7.29 13.58 -11.90
CA ASP A 154 -8.36 13.58 -10.91
C ASP A 154 -9.57 12.82 -11.45
N GLY A 155 -9.87 11.68 -10.83
CA GLY A 155 -10.99 10.84 -11.20
C GLY A 155 -12.36 11.55 -11.09
N ALA A 156 -12.48 12.58 -10.26
CA ALA A 156 -13.69 13.36 -10.13
C ALA A 156 -13.93 14.30 -11.34
N LEU A 157 -12.87 14.84 -11.93
CA LEU A 157 -12.94 15.66 -13.14
C LEU A 157 -13.12 14.83 -14.42
N TYR A 158 -12.53 13.62 -14.45
CA TYR A 158 -12.48 12.76 -15.65
C TYR A 158 -13.25 11.45 -15.45
N GLN A 159 -14.50 11.54 -14.97
CA GLN A 159 -15.35 10.38 -14.65
C GLN A 159 -15.62 9.45 -15.83
N GLN A 160 -15.74 9.98 -17.03
CA GLN A 160 -15.93 9.18 -18.24
C GLN A 160 -14.71 8.27 -18.46
N GLU A 161 -13.50 8.83 -18.39
CA GLU A 161 -12.25 8.10 -18.56
C GLU A 161 -12.04 7.06 -17.45
N VAL A 162 -12.40 7.39 -16.20
CA VAL A 162 -12.43 6.47 -15.06
C VAL A 162 -13.31 5.25 -15.34
N THR A 163 -14.50 5.49 -15.93
CA THR A 163 -15.44 4.42 -16.26
C THR A 163 -14.92 3.56 -17.40
N GLU A 164 -14.44 4.17 -18.49
CA GLU A 164 -13.90 3.48 -19.66
C GLU A 164 -12.70 2.61 -19.31
N ARG A 165 -11.81 3.11 -18.44
CA ARG A 165 -10.61 2.38 -17.99
C ARG A 165 -10.84 1.47 -16.78
N GLN A 166 -12.07 1.37 -16.28
CA GLN A 166 -12.42 0.55 -15.13
C GLN A 166 -11.59 0.85 -13.87
N VAL A 167 -11.32 2.14 -13.62
CA VAL A 167 -10.60 2.57 -12.42
C VAL A 167 -11.50 2.42 -11.21
N MET A 168 -11.29 1.36 -10.43
CA MET A 168 -12.15 0.98 -9.30
C MET A 168 -11.64 1.44 -7.94
N ALA A 169 -10.38 1.80 -7.86
CA ALA A 169 -9.73 2.30 -6.63
C ALA A 169 -8.57 3.23 -6.99
N VAL A 170 -8.21 4.14 -6.09
CA VAL A 170 -7.12 5.09 -6.27
C VAL A 170 -6.09 4.98 -5.12
N PRO A 171 -4.79 5.21 -5.39
CA PRO A 171 -4.22 5.48 -6.71
C PRO A 171 -4.23 4.24 -7.61
N MET A 172 -4.54 4.44 -8.89
CA MET A 172 -4.36 3.43 -9.93
C MET A 172 -3.42 3.99 -11.01
N VAL A 173 -2.41 3.21 -11.35
CA VAL A 173 -1.35 3.62 -12.26
C VAL A 173 -1.38 2.76 -13.51
N PHE A 174 -1.35 3.42 -14.66
CA PHE A 174 -1.11 2.80 -15.96
C PHE A 174 0.26 3.21 -16.48
N LEU A 175 0.95 2.29 -17.12
CA LEU A 175 2.21 2.52 -17.83
C LEU A 175 1.99 2.21 -19.30
N ASN A 176 2.23 3.18 -20.18
CA ASN A 176 2.06 3.05 -21.63
C ASN A 176 0.68 2.50 -22.03
N GLY A 177 -0.36 2.86 -21.26
CA GLY A 177 -1.74 2.43 -21.47
C GLY A 177 -2.14 1.13 -20.76
N GLU A 178 -1.20 0.32 -20.29
CA GLU A 178 -1.44 -0.94 -19.59
C GLU A 178 -1.45 -0.74 -18.06
N HIS A 179 -2.24 -1.55 -17.34
CA HIS A 179 -2.29 -1.50 -15.89
C HIS A 179 -0.92 -1.85 -15.28
N PHE A 180 -0.33 -0.91 -14.55
CA PHE A 180 0.97 -1.07 -13.87
C PHE A 180 0.84 -1.46 -12.41
N GLY A 181 -0.06 -0.80 -11.68
CA GLY A 181 -0.26 -1.07 -10.26
C GLY A 181 -1.38 -0.25 -9.65
N GLN A 182 -1.75 -0.61 -8.43
CA GLN A 182 -2.77 0.09 -7.66
C GLN A 182 -2.39 0.12 -6.19
N GLY A 183 -2.89 1.13 -5.47
CA GLY A 183 -2.55 1.37 -4.07
C GLY A 183 -1.22 2.10 -3.91
N ARG A 184 -0.78 2.24 -2.68
CA ARG A 184 0.46 2.94 -2.33
C ARG A 184 1.66 2.21 -2.94
N MET A 185 2.53 2.96 -3.59
CA MET A 185 3.83 2.51 -4.10
C MET A 185 4.85 3.62 -3.85
N ASP A 186 6.01 3.29 -3.32
CA ASP A 186 7.13 4.21 -3.21
C ASP A 186 8.00 4.20 -4.49
N VAL A 187 8.94 5.11 -4.55
CA VAL A 187 9.80 5.25 -5.75
C VAL A 187 10.69 4.01 -5.94
N GLU A 188 11.13 3.39 -4.87
CA GLU A 188 11.93 2.16 -4.87
C GLU A 188 11.17 1.01 -5.50
N GLU A 189 9.91 0.82 -5.11
CA GLU A 189 9.03 -0.22 -5.65
C GLU A 189 8.75 0.01 -7.14
N ILE A 190 8.49 1.24 -7.56
CA ILE A 190 8.25 1.57 -8.96
C ILE A 190 9.50 1.29 -9.81
N VAL A 191 10.68 1.72 -9.35
CA VAL A 191 11.95 1.49 -10.05
C VAL A 191 12.26 -0.01 -10.15
N ALA A 192 12.07 -0.77 -9.07
CA ALA A 192 12.31 -2.20 -9.05
C ALA A 192 11.44 -2.97 -10.06
N ARG A 193 10.23 -2.49 -10.35
CA ARG A 193 9.33 -3.09 -11.36
C ARG A 193 9.74 -2.75 -12.80
N LEU A 194 10.45 -1.65 -13.02
CA LEU A 194 10.85 -1.19 -14.36
C LEU A 194 12.21 -1.72 -14.79
N ASP A 195 13.13 -1.88 -13.87
CA ASP A 195 14.52 -2.20 -14.15
C ASP A 195 14.79 -3.70 -13.98
N THR A 196 14.80 -4.43 -15.08
CA THR A 196 15.07 -5.88 -15.13
C THR A 196 16.50 -6.24 -14.67
N GLY A 197 17.43 -5.30 -14.65
CA GLY A 197 18.81 -5.47 -14.15
C GLY A 197 18.98 -5.20 -12.65
N THR A 198 17.96 -4.64 -11.98
CA THR A 198 18.03 -4.25 -10.56
C THR A 198 18.30 -5.45 -9.66
N ALA A 199 17.67 -6.61 -9.89
CA ALA A 199 17.84 -7.78 -9.06
C ALA A 199 19.31 -8.25 -8.99
N ALA A 200 20.03 -8.27 -10.11
CA ALA A 200 21.44 -8.68 -10.13
C ALA A 200 22.37 -7.65 -9.46
N ARG A 201 22.12 -6.35 -9.66
CA ARG A 201 22.88 -5.27 -9.01
C ARG A 201 22.64 -5.24 -7.51
N ASP A 202 21.39 -5.39 -7.08
CA ASP A 202 21.03 -5.48 -5.67
C ASP A 202 21.64 -6.72 -5.02
N ALA A 203 21.62 -7.87 -5.69
CA ALA A 203 22.28 -9.08 -5.20
C ALA A 203 23.77 -8.87 -5.01
N ALA A 204 24.47 -8.24 -5.94
CA ALA A 204 25.89 -7.92 -5.82
C ALA A 204 26.15 -6.98 -4.63
N ARG A 205 25.36 -5.92 -4.46
CA ARG A 205 25.45 -4.97 -3.35
C ARG A 205 25.21 -5.65 -1.99
N LEU A 206 24.20 -6.52 -1.91
CA LEU A 206 23.84 -7.23 -0.70
C LEU A 206 24.89 -8.29 -0.31
N ASN A 207 25.45 -9.01 -1.28
CA ASN A 207 26.54 -9.97 -1.06
C ASN A 207 27.84 -9.29 -0.56
N ALA A 208 28.04 -8.02 -0.90
CA ALA A 208 29.23 -7.27 -0.46
C ALA A 208 29.09 -6.69 0.97
N LYS A 209 27.93 -6.85 1.62
CA LYS A 209 27.73 -6.37 2.99
C LYS A 209 28.51 -7.22 3.97
N GLU A 210 29.18 -6.54 4.90
CA GLU A 210 29.82 -7.19 6.06
C GLU A 210 28.78 -7.93 6.91
N PRO A 211 29.11 -9.04 7.54
CA PRO A 211 28.19 -9.79 8.39
C PRO A 211 27.58 -8.94 9.51
N TYR A 212 26.31 -9.10 9.78
CA TYR A 212 25.64 -8.48 10.92
C TYR A 212 25.93 -9.25 12.22
N ASP A 213 25.82 -8.58 13.36
CA ASP A 213 25.73 -9.26 14.65
C ASP A 213 24.34 -9.86 14.83
N VAL A 214 23.31 -9.10 14.44
CA VAL A 214 21.91 -9.52 14.45
C VAL A 214 21.25 -9.15 13.12
N LEU A 215 20.69 -10.13 12.44
CA LEU A 215 19.84 -9.93 11.26
C LEU A 215 18.40 -10.30 11.62
N ILE A 216 17.49 -9.34 11.44
CA ILE A 216 16.07 -9.54 11.69
C ILE A 216 15.37 -9.80 10.36
N VAL A 217 14.59 -10.87 10.27
CA VAL A 217 13.79 -11.22 9.11
C VAL A 217 12.33 -10.90 9.41
N GLY A 218 11.85 -9.81 8.85
CA GLY A 218 10.49 -9.28 9.04
C GLY A 218 10.50 -7.84 9.56
N GLY A 219 9.88 -6.93 8.81
CA GLY A 219 9.81 -5.48 9.10
C GLY A 219 8.47 -5.02 9.70
N GLY A 220 7.69 -5.94 10.30
CA GLY A 220 6.50 -5.60 11.07
C GLY A 220 6.82 -5.07 12.47
N PRO A 221 5.82 -4.80 13.34
CA PRO A 221 6.03 -4.26 14.67
C PRO A 221 7.01 -5.06 15.53
N ALA A 222 6.95 -6.40 15.48
CA ALA A 222 7.84 -7.27 16.24
C ALA A 222 9.30 -7.16 15.78
N GLY A 223 9.53 -7.21 14.45
CA GLY A 223 10.88 -7.09 13.90
C GLY A 223 11.47 -5.70 14.12
N THR A 224 10.68 -4.64 13.95
CA THR A 224 11.12 -3.28 14.22
C THR A 224 11.47 -3.08 15.69
N ALA A 225 10.67 -3.62 16.62
CA ALA A 225 10.99 -3.58 18.04
C ALA A 225 12.32 -4.29 18.33
N ALA A 226 12.53 -5.50 17.79
CA ALA A 226 13.79 -6.24 17.93
C ALA A 226 14.98 -5.44 17.38
N ALA A 227 14.82 -4.81 16.21
CA ALA A 227 15.85 -3.99 15.58
C ALA A 227 16.24 -2.79 16.44
N VAL A 228 15.26 -2.02 16.92
CA VAL A 228 15.49 -0.87 17.79
C VAL A 228 16.22 -1.29 19.07
N TYR A 229 15.78 -2.38 19.72
CA TYR A 229 16.42 -2.82 20.97
C TYR A 229 17.84 -3.36 20.78
N ALA A 230 18.11 -4.04 19.66
CA ALA A 230 19.46 -4.48 19.33
C ALA A 230 20.38 -3.30 19.02
N ALA A 231 19.97 -2.41 18.13
CA ALA A 231 20.75 -1.25 17.71
C ALA A 231 21.06 -0.27 18.87
N ARG A 232 20.12 -0.04 19.77
CA ARG A 232 20.32 0.79 20.98
C ARG A 232 21.44 0.28 21.89
N LYS A 233 21.82 -0.99 21.78
CA LYS A 233 22.95 -1.59 22.52
C LYS A 233 24.27 -1.50 21.76
N GLY A 234 24.30 -0.81 20.62
CA GLY A 234 25.48 -0.73 19.75
C GLY A 234 25.74 -2.02 18.95
N ILE A 235 24.75 -2.90 18.85
CA ILE A 235 24.86 -4.14 18.07
C ILE A 235 24.63 -3.81 16.60
N ARG A 236 25.52 -4.24 15.72
CA ARG A 236 25.37 -4.09 14.27
C ARG A 236 24.15 -4.87 13.78
N THR A 237 23.08 -4.15 13.45
CA THR A 237 21.77 -4.71 13.21
C THR A 237 21.29 -4.44 11.79
N GLY A 238 20.94 -5.52 11.08
CA GLY A 238 20.20 -5.47 9.82
C GLY A 238 18.75 -5.91 10.03
N MET A 239 17.84 -5.30 9.31
CA MET A 239 16.43 -5.70 9.26
C MET A 239 15.99 -5.83 7.81
N LEU A 240 15.63 -7.04 7.38
CA LEU A 240 15.14 -7.28 6.04
C LEU A 240 13.61 -7.47 6.03
N ALA A 241 12.94 -6.90 5.05
CA ALA A 241 11.51 -7.00 4.89
C ALA A 241 11.12 -6.97 3.42
N GLU A 242 10.14 -7.78 3.05
CA GLU A 242 9.48 -7.70 1.75
C GLU A 242 8.64 -6.41 1.66
N ARG A 243 8.00 -6.02 2.77
CA ARG A 243 7.27 -4.78 2.94
C ARG A 243 7.40 -4.30 4.39
N LEU A 244 7.90 -3.10 4.59
CA LEU A 244 7.96 -2.49 5.92
C LEU A 244 6.55 -2.27 6.48
N GLY A 245 6.40 -2.49 7.79
CA GLY A 245 5.10 -2.51 8.44
C GLY A 245 4.37 -3.86 8.31
N GLY A 246 4.73 -4.70 7.34
CA GLY A 246 4.13 -6.03 7.15
C GLY A 246 2.61 -5.97 6.98
N GLN A 247 1.89 -6.87 7.63
CA GLN A 247 0.43 -6.97 7.56
C GLN A 247 -0.29 -5.76 8.19
N THR A 248 0.36 -5.00 9.08
CA THR A 248 -0.19 -3.77 9.66
C THR A 248 -0.56 -2.74 8.59
N MET A 249 0.17 -2.72 7.46
CA MET A 249 -0.13 -1.85 6.32
C MET A 249 -1.54 -2.02 5.74
N ASP A 250 -2.15 -3.18 5.95
CA ASP A 250 -3.48 -3.51 5.43
C ASP A 250 -4.60 -3.14 6.43
N THR A 251 -4.26 -2.49 7.56
CA THR A 251 -5.18 -2.15 8.64
C THR A 251 -5.60 -0.68 8.53
N MET A 252 -6.90 -0.42 8.42
CA MET A 252 -7.44 0.94 8.27
C MET A 252 -7.55 1.72 9.60
N GLY A 253 -7.71 1.02 10.71
CA GLY A 253 -7.79 1.63 12.05
C GLY A 253 -7.04 0.80 13.08
N ILE A 254 -6.16 1.43 13.86
CA ILE A 254 -5.42 0.82 14.97
C ILE A 254 -5.63 1.68 16.21
N GLU A 255 -6.33 1.13 17.20
CA GLU A 255 -6.63 1.76 18.48
C GLU A 255 -6.18 0.91 19.69
N ASN A 256 -5.70 -0.31 19.42
CA ASN A 256 -5.30 -1.30 20.41
C ASN A 256 -3.78 -1.40 20.63
N PHE A 257 -2.98 -0.52 20.01
CA PHE A 257 -1.55 -0.46 20.28
C PHE A 257 -1.27 0.51 21.43
N ILE A 258 -0.69 0.00 22.52
CA ILE A 258 -0.42 0.77 23.74
C ILE A 258 0.36 2.05 23.43
N SER A 259 -0.06 3.17 24.01
CA SER A 259 0.43 4.54 23.84
C SER A 259 0.06 5.22 22.50
N VAL A 260 -0.60 4.54 21.61
CA VAL A 260 -1.15 5.11 20.37
C VAL A 260 -2.66 5.06 20.48
N LEU A 261 -3.30 6.22 20.67
CA LEU A 261 -4.74 6.33 20.90
C LEU A 261 -5.54 5.93 19.67
N GLU A 262 -5.10 6.40 18.50
CA GLU A 262 -5.70 6.13 17.20
C GLU A 262 -4.66 6.36 16.09
N THR A 263 -4.57 5.44 15.15
CA THR A 263 -3.74 5.58 13.95
C THR A 263 -4.27 4.67 12.83
N ASP A 264 -3.71 4.79 11.64
CA ASP A 264 -3.89 3.81 10.57
C ASP A 264 -2.60 3.01 10.36
N GLY A 265 -2.71 1.88 9.66
CA GLY A 265 -1.57 0.99 9.41
C GLY A 265 -0.40 1.68 8.71
N PRO A 266 -0.62 2.42 7.61
CA PRO A 266 0.44 3.16 6.93
C PRO A 266 1.16 4.18 7.82
N LYS A 267 0.43 4.97 8.60
CA LYS A 267 1.05 5.93 9.55
C LYS A 267 1.83 5.22 10.65
N PHE A 268 1.27 4.13 11.17
CA PHE A 268 1.94 3.33 12.18
C PHE A 268 3.23 2.70 11.64
N ALA A 269 3.19 2.13 10.45
CA ALA A 269 4.37 1.57 9.80
C ALA A 269 5.45 2.64 9.54
N ALA A 270 5.06 3.83 9.08
CA ALA A 270 5.98 4.95 8.89
C ALA A 270 6.63 5.40 10.22
N ALA A 271 5.87 5.43 11.32
CA ALA A 271 6.41 5.75 12.63
C ALA A 271 7.41 4.69 13.13
N LEU A 272 7.13 3.40 12.89
CA LEU A 272 8.05 2.30 13.21
C LEU A 272 9.35 2.41 12.40
N GLU A 273 9.27 2.69 11.11
CA GLU A 273 10.44 2.89 10.25
C GLU A 273 11.29 4.07 10.71
N GLN A 274 10.66 5.23 10.96
CA GLN A 274 11.37 6.41 11.48
C GLN A 274 12.07 6.10 12.80
N HIS A 275 11.44 5.34 13.69
CA HIS A 275 12.04 4.94 14.95
C HIS A 275 13.26 4.03 14.76
N ALA A 276 13.19 3.06 13.85
CA ALA A 276 14.33 2.19 13.52
C ALA A 276 15.51 2.99 12.92
N ARG A 277 15.22 3.94 12.04
CA ARG A 277 16.24 4.79 11.38
C ARG A 277 16.99 5.70 12.36
N LEU A 278 16.38 6.06 13.51
CA LEU A 278 17.05 6.84 14.55
C LEU A 278 18.22 6.10 15.21
N TYR A 279 18.27 4.79 15.13
CA TYR A 279 19.29 3.94 15.74
C TYR A 279 20.22 3.27 14.72
N GLU A 280 20.32 3.81 13.50
CA GLU A 280 21.22 3.32 12.46
C GLU A 280 20.99 1.85 12.07
N VAL A 281 19.75 1.37 12.18
CA VAL A 281 19.38 0.04 11.67
C VAL A 281 19.54 0.03 10.16
N ASP A 282 20.30 -0.93 9.63
CA ASP A 282 20.39 -1.15 8.18
C ASP A 282 19.11 -1.84 7.68
N ILE A 283 18.19 -1.02 7.15
CA ILE A 283 16.88 -1.48 6.68
C ILE A 283 17.00 -1.91 5.21
N LEU A 284 16.74 -3.20 4.96
CA LEU A 284 16.76 -3.83 3.65
C LEU A 284 15.31 -4.09 3.22
N ASN A 285 14.69 -3.08 2.60
CA ASN A 285 13.32 -3.16 2.10
C ASN A 285 13.25 -3.91 0.75
N LEU A 286 12.08 -4.40 0.38
CA LEU A 286 11.80 -5.16 -0.85
C LEU A 286 12.65 -6.44 -0.97
N GLN A 287 13.08 -7.01 0.14
CA GLN A 287 13.88 -8.22 0.16
C GLN A 287 13.08 -9.38 0.77
N ARG A 288 12.94 -10.47 0.01
CA ARG A 288 12.26 -11.69 0.46
C ARG A 288 13.28 -12.78 0.78
N ALA A 289 13.22 -13.30 2.01
CA ALA A 289 14.00 -14.46 2.40
C ALA A 289 13.44 -15.75 1.76
N GLU A 290 14.31 -16.60 1.21
CA GLU A 290 13.92 -17.87 0.59
C GLU A 290 14.54 -19.08 1.25
N LYS A 291 15.67 -18.92 1.94
CA LYS A 291 16.33 -20.05 2.63
C LYS A 291 17.13 -19.55 3.82
N LEU A 292 17.03 -20.28 4.92
CA LEU A 292 17.91 -20.15 6.07
C LEU A 292 19.05 -21.19 5.95
N ILE A 293 20.30 -20.74 6.06
CA ILE A 293 21.50 -21.58 5.98
C ILE A 293 22.11 -21.63 7.38
N PRO A 294 22.11 -22.80 8.04
CA PRO A 294 22.68 -22.95 9.39
C PRO A 294 24.15 -22.56 9.45
N ALA A 295 24.60 -22.07 10.60
CA ALA A 295 26.00 -21.66 10.82
C ALA A 295 27.02 -22.77 10.53
N ALA A 296 26.68 -24.02 10.84
CA ALA A 296 27.52 -25.18 10.55
C ALA A 296 27.83 -25.35 9.05
N ASP A 297 26.87 -24.98 8.20
CA ASP A 297 26.97 -25.10 6.74
C ASP A 297 27.50 -23.83 6.08
N ASN A 298 27.80 -22.79 6.87
CA ASN A 298 28.09 -21.43 6.37
C ASN A 298 29.27 -20.78 7.11
N GLY A 299 30.30 -21.54 7.43
CA GLY A 299 31.55 -21.04 8.02
C GLY A 299 31.41 -20.40 9.41
N GLY A 300 30.43 -20.81 10.20
CA GLY A 300 30.17 -20.29 11.55
C GLY A 300 29.21 -19.10 11.62
N LEU A 301 28.70 -18.62 10.51
CA LEU A 301 27.69 -17.57 10.42
C LEU A 301 26.37 -18.15 9.89
N VAL A 302 25.25 -17.66 10.40
CA VAL A 302 23.94 -17.96 9.82
C VAL A 302 23.78 -17.19 8.51
N GLY A 303 23.37 -17.87 7.44
CA GLY A 303 23.08 -17.27 6.15
C GLY A 303 21.58 -17.12 5.93
N VAL A 304 21.16 -16.01 5.33
CA VAL A 304 19.79 -15.81 4.82
C VAL A 304 19.88 -15.54 3.34
N GLN A 305 19.50 -16.54 2.54
CA GLN A 305 19.43 -16.41 1.09
C GLN A 305 18.14 -15.70 0.71
N LEU A 306 18.25 -14.73 -0.21
CA LEU A 306 17.17 -13.89 -0.70
C LEU A 306 16.67 -14.34 -2.09
N ALA A 307 15.48 -13.95 -2.46
CA ALA A 307 14.85 -14.26 -3.75
C ALA A 307 15.65 -13.77 -4.98
N ASN A 308 16.46 -12.73 -4.83
CA ASN A 308 17.35 -12.23 -5.88
C ASN A 308 18.70 -12.99 -5.96
N GLY A 309 18.88 -14.05 -5.18
CA GLY A 309 20.08 -14.89 -5.13
C GLY A 309 21.19 -14.39 -4.20
N ALA A 310 21.04 -13.23 -3.56
CA ALA A 310 22.00 -12.76 -2.56
C ALA A 310 21.92 -13.57 -1.27
N THR A 311 23.02 -13.61 -0.52
CA THR A 311 23.07 -14.22 0.83
C THR A 311 23.61 -13.20 1.82
N LEU A 312 22.80 -12.88 2.82
CA LEU A 312 23.22 -12.08 3.97
C LEU A 312 23.77 -12.99 5.07
N HIS A 313 24.82 -12.54 5.72
CA HIS A 313 25.48 -13.30 6.80
C HIS A 313 25.30 -12.60 8.14
N SER A 314 25.06 -13.38 9.22
CA SER A 314 24.91 -12.85 10.56
C SER A 314 25.37 -13.83 11.63
N LYS A 315 25.79 -13.33 12.80
CA LYS A 315 26.06 -14.18 13.96
C LYS A 315 24.78 -14.78 14.53
N THR A 316 23.68 -14.01 14.50
CA THR A 316 22.35 -14.42 14.98
C THR A 316 21.27 -13.92 14.06
N VAL A 317 20.18 -14.68 13.94
CA VAL A 317 18.99 -14.30 13.16
C VAL A 317 17.77 -14.30 14.08
N ILE A 318 16.97 -13.24 14.00
CA ILE A 318 15.66 -13.16 14.66
C ILE A 318 14.59 -13.28 13.57
N LEU A 319 13.73 -14.30 13.71
CA LEU A 319 12.63 -14.55 12.77
C LEU A 319 11.37 -13.87 13.28
N SER A 320 10.90 -12.85 12.57
CA SER A 320 9.68 -12.07 12.86
C SER A 320 8.81 -11.95 11.62
N THR A 321 8.75 -13.02 10.84
CA THR A 321 8.14 -13.06 9.51
C THR A 321 6.62 -12.91 9.51
N GLY A 322 5.98 -13.00 10.69
CA GLY A 322 4.53 -12.84 10.84
C GLY A 322 3.73 -13.93 10.13
N ALA A 323 2.52 -13.57 9.77
CA ALA A 323 1.57 -14.43 9.10
C ALA A 323 0.76 -13.64 8.07
N ARG A 324 0.03 -14.36 7.20
CA ARG A 324 -0.95 -13.79 6.27
C ARG A 324 -2.31 -14.41 6.47
N TRP A 325 -3.35 -13.69 6.09
CA TRP A 325 -4.70 -14.20 6.12
C TRP A 325 -4.86 -15.44 5.23
N ARG A 326 -5.55 -16.43 5.74
CA ARG A 326 -5.94 -17.59 4.95
C ARG A 326 -7.12 -17.19 4.06
N GLU A 327 -7.00 -17.46 2.76
CA GLU A 327 -8.06 -17.25 1.78
C GLU A 327 -8.97 -18.50 1.70
N VAL A 328 -10.25 -18.30 1.42
CA VAL A 328 -11.18 -19.40 1.13
C VAL A 328 -10.87 -20.01 -0.24
N ASN A 329 -10.26 -19.22 -1.12
CA ASN A 329 -9.90 -19.57 -2.50
C ASN A 329 -11.12 -19.92 -3.38
N VAL A 330 -12.16 -19.09 -3.30
CA VAL A 330 -13.35 -19.22 -4.11
C VAL A 330 -13.43 -18.10 -5.16
N PRO A 331 -14.17 -18.32 -6.28
CA PRO A 331 -14.45 -17.25 -7.26
C PRO A 331 -15.01 -16.00 -6.57
N GLY A 332 -14.54 -14.83 -6.97
CA GLY A 332 -14.95 -13.54 -6.44
C GLY A 332 -14.19 -13.09 -5.19
N GLU A 333 -13.53 -13.96 -4.43
CA GLU A 333 -12.82 -13.55 -3.21
C GLU A 333 -11.73 -12.49 -3.49
N ARG A 334 -10.87 -12.72 -4.47
CA ARG A 334 -9.80 -11.79 -4.84
C ARG A 334 -10.33 -10.58 -5.61
N GLU A 335 -11.32 -10.78 -6.47
CA GLU A 335 -11.95 -9.72 -7.27
C GLU A 335 -12.60 -8.65 -6.40
N TYR A 336 -13.25 -9.08 -5.31
CA TYR A 336 -13.96 -8.18 -4.40
C TYR A 336 -13.18 -7.86 -3.11
N ARG A 337 -11.90 -8.21 -3.02
CA ARG A 337 -11.03 -7.78 -1.90
C ARG A 337 -11.02 -6.24 -1.81
N ASN A 338 -11.28 -5.70 -0.61
CA ASN A 338 -11.49 -4.29 -0.34
C ASN A 338 -12.68 -3.64 -1.08
N LYS A 339 -13.53 -4.47 -1.67
CA LYS A 339 -14.78 -4.06 -2.35
C LYS A 339 -16.01 -4.79 -1.78
N GLY A 340 -15.89 -5.21 -0.54
CA GLY A 340 -16.87 -6.00 0.19
C GLY A 340 -16.32 -7.29 0.77
N VAL A 341 -15.19 -7.82 0.29
CA VAL A 341 -14.46 -8.89 0.96
C VAL A 341 -13.39 -8.28 1.84
N ALA A 342 -13.39 -8.63 3.13
CA ALA A 342 -12.53 -8.11 4.18
C ALA A 342 -11.97 -9.24 5.06
N TYR A 343 -10.86 -8.97 5.73
CA TYR A 343 -10.17 -9.92 6.63
C TYR A 343 -10.00 -9.37 8.05
N CYS A 344 -10.26 -8.09 8.27
CA CYS A 344 -10.16 -7.44 9.58
C CYS A 344 -11.53 -6.89 10.00
N PRO A 345 -12.27 -7.55 10.88
CA PRO A 345 -13.59 -7.08 11.34
C PRO A 345 -13.52 -5.75 12.08
N HIS A 346 -12.49 -5.53 12.89
CA HIS A 346 -12.30 -4.27 13.62
C HIS A 346 -12.00 -3.10 12.70
N CYS A 347 -11.24 -3.33 11.59
CA CYS A 347 -10.84 -2.30 10.66
C CYS A 347 -11.98 -1.90 9.72
N ASP A 348 -12.62 -2.91 9.14
CA ASP A 348 -13.57 -2.72 8.03
C ASP A 348 -15.03 -2.75 8.50
N GLY A 349 -15.31 -3.31 9.69
CA GLY A 349 -16.66 -3.43 10.25
C GLY A 349 -17.48 -2.13 10.22
N PRO A 350 -16.93 -0.98 10.63
CA PRO A 350 -17.64 0.30 10.60
C PRO A 350 -18.17 0.70 9.21
N LEU A 351 -17.52 0.26 8.12
CA LEU A 351 -17.94 0.53 6.73
C LEU A 351 -19.24 -0.19 6.35
N PHE A 352 -19.61 -1.21 7.14
CA PHE A 352 -20.81 -2.02 6.94
C PHE A 352 -21.93 -1.71 7.94
N LYS A 353 -21.89 -0.56 8.60
CA LYS A 353 -22.92 -0.15 9.56
C LYS A 353 -24.32 -0.25 8.96
N GLY A 354 -25.21 -1.01 9.62
CA GLY A 354 -26.58 -1.24 9.22
C GLY A 354 -26.78 -2.18 8.03
N LYS A 355 -25.70 -2.70 7.41
CA LYS A 355 -25.74 -3.63 6.26
C LYS A 355 -25.83 -5.08 6.70
N ARG A 356 -26.00 -5.98 5.75
CA ARG A 356 -25.95 -7.43 5.96
C ARG A 356 -24.55 -7.93 5.57
N VAL A 357 -23.94 -8.75 6.41
CA VAL A 357 -22.61 -9.31 6.16
C VAL A 357 -22.57 -10.81 6.46
N ALA A 358 -21.61 -11.50 5.85
CA ALA A 358 -21.25 -12.85 6.26
C ALA A 358 -19.90 -12.87 6.98
N VAL A 359 -19.75 -13.80 7.91
CA VAL A 359 -18.48 -14.23 8.48
C VAL A 359 -18.23 -15.67 8.09
N VAL A 360 -17.12 -15.94 7.42
CA VAL A 360 -16.70 -17.29 7.02
C VAL A 360 -15.67 -17.79 8.01
N GLY A 361 -16.03 -18.83 8.79
CA GLY A 361 -15.22 -19.45 9.82
C GLY A 361 -15.89 -19.46 11.19
N GLY A 362 -15.90 -20.61 11.87
CA GLY A 362 -16.55 -20.84 13.17
C GLY A 362 -15.57 -21.19 14.30
N GLY A 363 -14.29 -20.82 14.20
CA GLY A 363 -13.33 -20.83 15.30
C GLY A 363 -13.44 -19.55 16.16
N ASN A 364 -12.58 -19.40 17.18
CA ASN A 364 -12.61 -18.24 18.08
C ASN A 364 -12.66 -16.92 17.30
N SER A 365 -11.72 -16.69 16.37
CA SER A 365 -11.66 -15.46 15.59
C SER A 365 -12.93 -15.17 14.78
N GLY A 366 -13.54 -16.21 14.18
CA GLY A 366 -14.79 -16.03 13.41
C GLY A 366 -15.98 -15.73 14.29
N VAL A 367 -16.08 -16.39 15.45
CA VAL A 367 -17.17 -16.16 16.41
C VAL A 367 -17.03 -14.79 17.08
N GLU A 368 -15.83 -14.39 17.49
CA GLU A 368 -15.55 -13.04 18.01
C GLU A 368 -15.88 -11.96 16.96
N ALA A 369 -15.42 -12.15 15.72
CA ALA A 369 -15.75 -11.25 14.62
C ALA A 369 -17.27 -11.12 14.41
N ALA A 370 -18.01 -12.22 14.47
CA ALA A 370 -19.46 -12.20 14.30
C ALA A 370 -20.17 -11.48 15.47
N ILE A 371 -19.67 -11.62 16.70
CA ILE A 371 -20.18 -10.92 17.88
C ILE A 371 -19.94 -9.41 17.74
N ASP A 372 -18.73 -8.99 17.39
CA ASP A 372 -18.37 -7.57 17.25
C ASP A 372 -19.16 -6.92 16.12
N LEU A 373 -19.20 -7.58 14.94
CA LEU A 373 -19.96 -7.09 13.80
C LEU A 373 -21.46 -7.00 14.10
N ALA A 374 -22.03 -7.92 14.88
CA ALA A 374 -23.44 -7.85 15.27
C ALA A 374 -23.81 -6.58 16.05
N GLY A 375 -22.84 -5.95 16.73
CA GLY A 375 -23.01 -4.65 17.38
C GLY A 375 -23.00 -3.45 16.41
N ILE A 376 -22.57 -3.64 15.17
CA ILE A 376 -22.34 -2.56 14.20
C ILE A 376 -23.28 -2.67 12.99
N VAL A 377 -23.42 -3.90 12.44
CA VAL A 377 -24.14 -4.17 11.20
C VAL A 377 -25.62 -4.52 11.46
N GLY A 378 -26.43 -4.50 10.41
CA GLY A 378 -27.85 -4.88 10.53
C GLY A 378 -28.05 -6.38 10.75
N HIS A 379 -27.24 -7.23 10.12
CA HIS A 379 -27.35 -8.67 10.23
C HIS A 379 -26.02 -9.38 9.91
N VAL A 380 -25.72 -10.46 10.63
CA VAL A 380 -24.55 -11.31 10.41
C VAL A 380 -24.99 -12.72 10.05
N THR A 381 -24.46 -13.29 8.99
CA THR A 381 -24.58 -14.72 8.63
C THR A 381 -23.22 -15.38 8.86
N LEU A 382 -23.10 -16.21 9.90
CA LEU A 382 -21.89 -16.98 10.15
C LEU A 382 -21.95 -18.34 9.46
N LEU A 383 -20.92 -18.66 8.67
CA LEU A 383 -20.77 -19.90 7.91
C LEU A 383 -19.57 -20.69 8.43
N GLU A 384 -19.81 -21.89 8.95
CA GLU A 384 -18.78 -22.84 9.37
C GLU A 384 -18.82 -24.10 8.50
N PHE A 385 -17.65 -24.48 7.98
CA PHE A 385 -17.49 -25.69 7.14
C PHE A 385 -17.73 -26.98 7.92
N GLY A 386 -17.34 -27.04 9.19
CA GLY A 386 -17.53 -28.15 10.09
C GLY A 386 -18.99 -28.35 10.51
N ASP A 387 -19.25 -29.42 11.21
CA ASP A 387 -20.56 -29.77 11.76
C ASP A 387 -20.94 -29.01 13.03
N ALA A 388 -19.94 -28.37 13.66
CA ALA A 388 -20.12 -27.55 14.86
C ALA A 388 -19.14 -26.37 14.87
N LEU A 389 -19.46 -25.30 15.62
CA LEU A 389 -18.54 -24.24 15.93
C LEU A 389 -17.41 -24.77 16.83
N ARG A 390 -16.18 -24.35 16.56
CA ARG A 390 -14.96 -24.77 17.28
C ARG A 390 -14.43 -23.68 18.22
N ALA A 391 -15.22 -22.64 18.42
CA ALA A 391 -14.91 -21.57 19.38
C ALA A 391 -15.19 -22.03 20.81
N ASP A 392 -14.63 -21.31 21.78
CA ASP A 392 -14.87 -21.51 23.20
C ASP A 392 -16.35 -21.38 23.53
N ALA A 393 -16.83 -22.22 24.45
CA ALA A 393 -18.26 -22.30 24.79
C ALA A 393 -18.87 -20.95 25.15
N VAL A 394 -18.13 -20.12 25.91
CA VAL A 394 -18.58 -18.77 26.32
C VAL A 394 -18.86 -17.88 25.10
N LEU A 395 -18.02 -17.94 24.07
CA LEU A 395 -18.19 -17.18 22.82
C LEU A 395 -19.38 -17.70 22.02
N VAL A 396 -19.51 -19.02 21.91
CA VAL A 396 -20.64 -19.67 21.22
C VAL A 396 -21.97 -19.33 21.87
N ASP A 397 -22.04 -19.36 23.21
CA ASP A 397 -23.25 -19.02 23.95
C ASP A 397 -23.61 -17.54 23.79
N LYS A 398 -22.61 -16.65 23.82
CA LYS A 398 -22.79 -15.23 23.54
C LYS A 398 -23.32 -15.01 22.13
N LEU A 399 -22.70 -15.63 21.11
CA LEU A 399 -23.14 -15.52 19.72
C LEU A 399 -24.58 -15.94 19.54
N LYS A 400 -24.98 -17.10 20.11
CA LYS A 400 -26.35 -17.64 20.05
C LYS A 400 -27.38 -16.75 20.74
N SER A 401 -26.99 -15.90 21.66
CA SER A 401 -27.88 -14.96 22.34
C SER A 401 -28.24 -13.73 21.49
N LEU A 402 -27.52 -13.50 20.37
CA LEU A 402 -27.72 -12.33 19.52
C LEU A 402 -28.86 -12.59 18.52
N LYS A 403 -29.79 -11.64 18.40
CA LYS A 403 -30.99 -11.79 17.57
C LYS A 403 -30.77 -11.52 16.07
N ASN A 404 -29.68 -10.86 15.74
CA ASN A 404 -29.32 -10.46 14.38
C ASN A 404 -28.18 -11.31 13.81
N VAL A 405 -28.02 -12.54 14.31
CA VAL A 405 -27.01 -13.49 13.84
C VAL A 405 -27.66 -14.80 13.45
N ASP A 406 -27.44 -15.24 12.21
CA ASP A 406 -27.77 -16.58 11.74
C ASP A 406 -26.48 -17.44 11.67
N ILE A 407 -26.57 -18.68 12.17
CA ILE A 407 -25.43 -19.60 12.21
C ILE A 407 -25.74 -20.80 11.31
N HIS A 408 -24.87 -21.05 10.34
CA HIS A 408 -24.93 -22.20 9.45
C HIS A 408 -23.67 -23.03 9.59
N THR A 409 -23.79 -24.21 10.17
CA THR A 409 -22.72 -25.22 10.16
C THR A 409 -22.87 -26.11 8.91
N GLN A 410 -21.85 -26.92 8.60
CA GLN A 410 -21.76 -27.70 7.38
C GLN A 410 -21.90 -26.84 6.08
N ALA A 411 -21.57 -25.59 6.17
CA ALA A 411 -21.70 -24.60 5.08
C ALA A 411 -20.37 -24.42 4.35
N GLN A 412 -20.26 -24.95 3.16
CA GLN A 412 -19.09 -24.80 2.31
C GLN A 412 -19.28 -23.58 1.40
N THR A 413 -18.59 -22.49 1.68
CA THR A 413 -18.55 -21.32 0.79
C THR A 413 -18.01 -21.73 -0.57
N THR A 414 -18.70 -21.37 -1.66
CA THR A 414 -18.36 -21.74 -3.03
C THR A 414 -18.13 -20.57 -3.97
N GLY A 415 -18.59 -19.38 -3.58
CA GLY A 415 -18.39 -18.19 -4.41
C GLY A 415 -18.89 -16.91 -3.76
N ILE A 416 -18.34 -15.81 -4.22
CA ILE A 416 -18.74 -14.45 -3.86
C ILE A 416 -19.06 -13.73 -5.16
N THR A 417 -20.20 -13.08 -5.21
CA THR A 417 -20.64 -12.33 -6.39
C THR A 417 -20.84 -10.87 -6.06
N GLY A 418 -20.78 -10.03 -7.05
CA GLY A 418 -21.00 -8.60 -6.89
C GLY A 418 -21.71 -7.96 -8.07
N ALA A 419 -22.13 -6.73 -7.86
CA ALA A 419 -22.67 -5.85 -8.88
C ALA A 419 -22.13 -4.46 -8.66
N ASN A 420 -21.91 -3.70 -9.74
CA ASN A 420 -21.36 -2.35 -9.69
C ASN A 420 -20.03 -2.26 -8.89
N GLY A 421 -19.17 -3.29 -9.03
CA GLY A 421 -17.87 -3.35 -8.38
C GLY A 421 -17.88 -3.61 -6.87
N LYS A 422 -19.00 -4.01 -6.28
CA LYS A 422 -19.14 -4.32 -4.84
C LYS A 422 -19.80 -5.67 -4.65
N VAL A 423 -19.51 -6.34 -3.54
CA VAL A 423 -20.17 -7.58 -3.13
C VAL A 423 -21.67 -7.35 -3.01
N ASN A 424 -22.46 -8.28 -3.55
CA ASN A 424 -23.91 -8.32 -3.40
C ASN A 424 -24.46 -9.66 -2.90
N ALA A 425 -23.66 -10.73 -2.96
CA ALA A 425 -24.07 -12.02 -2.40
C ALA A 425 -22.89 -12.97 -2.20
N LEU A 426 -23.12 -13.99 -1.37
CA LEU A 426 -22.27 -15.15 -1.17
C LEU A 426 -23.08 -16.42 -1.46
N THR A 427 -22.44 -17.41 -2.07
CA THR A 427 -23.03 -18.75 -2.28
C THR A 427 -22.28 -19.79 -1.46
N TYR A 428 -23.03 -20.74 -0.91
CA TYR A 428 -22.46 -21.88 -0.21
C TYR A 428 -23.28 -23.15 -0.49
N ILE A 429 -22.67 -24.32 -0.32
CA ILE A 429 -23.32 -25.61 -0.33
C ILE A 429 -23.58 -26.02 1.12
N ASP A 430 -24.82 -26.30 1.45
CA ASP A 430 -25.18 -27.01 2.66
C ASP A 430 -24.76 -28.49 2.49
N ARG A 431 -23.70 -28.89 3.19
CA ARG A 431 -23.08 -30.22 3.04
C ARG A 431 -23.95 -31.35 3.58
N ALA A 432 -24.96 -31.05 4.43
CA ALA A 432 -25.89 -32.03 4.92
C ALA A 432 -26.95 -32.42 3.86
N SER A 433 -27.47 -31.41 3.14
CA SER A 433 -28.49 -31.62 2.11
C SER A 433 -27.92 -31.69 0.68
N GLY A 434 -26.72 -31.17 0.45
CA GLY A 434 -26.14 -30.99 -0.89
C GLY A 434 -26.72 -29.80 -1.66
N GLU A 435 -27.60 -29.02 -1.05
CA GLU A 435 -28.24 -27.87 -1.69
C GLU A 435 -27.32 -26.68 -1.78
N SER A 436 -27.31 -25.99 -2.93
CA SER A 436 -26.67 -24.70 -3.09
C SER A 436 -27.58 -23.59 -2.57
N ARG A 437 -27.07 -22.74 -1.70
CA ARG A 437 -27.77 -21.60 -1.11
C ARG A 437 -27.06 -20.30 -1.41
N ARG A 438 -27.86 -19.25 -1.59
CA ARG A 438 -27.37 -17.88 -1.84
C ARG A 438 -27.84 -16.96 -0.70
N VAL A 439 -26.90 -16.16 -0.18
CA VAL A 439 -27.19 -15.13 0.83
C VAL A 439 -26.92 -13.77 0.20
N GLU A 440 -27.91 -12.90 0.18
CA GLU A 440 -27.75 -11.50 -0.24
C GLU A 440 -27.18 -10.66 0.91
N LEU A 441 -26.08 -9.97 0.62
CA LEU A 441 -25.31 -9.22 1.61
C LEU A 441 -24.36 -8.22 0.91
N GLU A 442 -23.81 -7.31 1.67
CA GLU A 442 -22.91 -6.27 1.15
C GLU A 442 -21.46 -6.46 1.60
N GLY A 443 -21.19 -7.44 2.47
CA GLY A 443 -19.84 -7.71 2.96
C GLY A 443 -19.59 -9.14 3.36
N VAL A 444 -18.36 -9.63 3.15
CA VAL A 444 -17.89 -10.96 3.56
C VAL A 444 -16.60 -10.81 4.34
N PHE A 445 -16.59 -11.24 5.59
CA PHE A 445 -15.42 -11.28 6.46
C PHE A 445 -14.86 -12.70 6.53
N VAL A 446 -13.65 -12.90 6.02
CA VAL A 446 -13.00 -14.22 6.00
C VAL A 446 -12.18 -14.40 7.26
N GLN A 447 -12.59 -15.34 8.13
CA GLN A 447 -12.02 -15.58 9.46
C GLN A 447 -11.67 -17.07 9.67
N ILE A 448 -10.92 -17.64 8.72
CA ILE A 448 -10.52 -19.05 8.72
C ILE A 448 -9.08 -19.28 9.16
N GLY A 449 -8.54 -18.31 9.91
CA GLY A 449 -7.21 -18.37 10.51
C GLY A 449 -6.12 -17.71 9.66
N LEU A 450 -4.89 -17.87 10.15
CA LEU A 450 -3.68 -17.32 9.55
C LEU A 450 -2.81 -18.44 8.97
N VAL A 451 -1.96 -18.06 8.02
CA VAL A 451 -0.89 -18.91 7.50
C VAL A 451 0.45 -18.26 7.88
N PRO A 452 1.26 -18.91 8.72
CA PRO A 452 2.59 -18.40 9.06
C PRO A 452 3.46 -18.22 7.81
N ASN A 453 4.23 -17.13 7.77
CA ASN A 453 5.20 -16.87 6.69
C ASN A 453 6.53 -17.60 6.96
N SER A 454 6.46 -18.92 7.12
CA SER A 454 7.54 -19.82 7.54
C SER A 454 7.85 -20.95 6.56
N GLU A 455 7.19 -21.00 5.40
CA GLU A 455 7.39 -22.07 4.41
C GLU A 455 8.84 -22.18 3.96
N TRP A 456 9.56 -21.08 3.87
CA TRP A 456 10.97 -21.00 3.48
C TRP A 456 11.94 -21.60 4.53
N LEU A 457 11.44 -21.85 5.75
CA LEU A 457 12.19 -22.48 6.86
C LEU A 457 12.04 -24.01 6.88
N LYS A 458 11.17 -24.56 6.02
CA LYS A 458 10.93 -26.00 5.96
C LYS A 458 12.21 -26.77 5.66
N GLY A 459 12.50 -27.76 6.49
CA GLY A 459 13.72 -28.58 6.40
C GLY A 459 14.95 -27.98 7.10
N THR A 460 14.87 -26.72 7.57
CA THR A 460 15.94 -26.09 8.37
C THR A 460 15.53 -25.96 9.83
N LEU A 461 14.27 -25.64 10.10
CA LEU A 461 13.71 -25.59 11.45
C LEU A 461 12.52 -26.55 11.57
N GLU A 462 12.25 -26.98 12.80
CA GLU A 462 11.05 -27.77 13.10
C GLU A 462 9.82 -26.87 13.03
N LEU A 463 8.85 -27.29 12.22
CA LEU A 463 7.56 -26.60 12.04
C LEU A 463 6.44 -27.50 12.52
N SER A 464 5.43 -26.90 13.18
CA SER A 464 4.19 -27.59 13.54
C SER A 464 3.42 -28.01 12.27
N ARG A 465 2.39 -28.85 12.45
CA ARG A 465 1.46 -29.21 11.35
C ARG A 465 0.77 -28.01 10.71
N HIS A 466 0.76 -26.85 11.38
CA HIS A 466 0.16 -25.61 10.89
C HIS A 466 1.20 -24.65 10.30
N GLY A 467 2.48 -25.04 10.28
CA GLY A 467 3.59 -24.24 9.76
C GLY A 467 4.20 -23.27 10.78
N GLU A 468 3.82 -23.34 12.05
CA GLU A 468 4.40 -22.50 13.09
C GLU A 468 5.80 -23.03 13.48
N ILE A 469 6.72 -22.13 13.81
CA ILE A 469 8.04 -22.50 14.31
C ILE A 469 7.87 -23.08 15.71
N VAL A 470 8.39 -24.31 15.91
CA VAL A 470 8.41 -24.95 17.24
C VAL A 470 9.54 -24.33 18.05
N VAL A 471 9.22 -23.81 19.26
CA VAL A 471 10.15 -23.13 20.18
C VAL A 471 10.27 -23.93 21.45
#